data_73673e26604271fa7fd29dd7ed309e55
#
_entry.id   73673e26604271fa7fd29dd7ed309e55
#
_cell.length_a   1.000
_cell.length_b   1.000
_cell.length_c   1.000
_cell.angle_alpha   90.00
_cell.angle_beta   90.00
_cell.angle_gamma   90.00
#
_symmetry.space_group_name_H-M   'P 1'
#
loop_
_entity.id
_entity.type
_entity.pdbx_description
1 polymer ?
#
loop_
_entity_poly.entity_id
_entity_poly.type
_entity_poly.pdbx_seq_one_letter_code
_entity_poly.pdbx_strand_id
1 'polypeptide(L)'
;MKRIFYVVIGVLLMVACEDDEKFSSGAGMRLDFDKDTLKMDTVFSGTPSSTYAFWVHNRHDSGVRLATVKLKKGNQTGFRVNVDGIYLDNSNGSQISNVEIRRKDSILVFVELTAQATHQLAPKLVEEDLQFIMENGTEQAVKLRAWAWDAQKLYDPEINEDTEIESEMPLVIYGDMTVKEGVTLTLKNTRLFFHDQSGMEVKGTLKMEGCELRGDRLDRMFDYLPYDRVSGQWNGVHFHASSTDNELVETVIKNTIEGIVMDKAELDANNYRLSMTHCVVHNSQGTGVRTVNANVKLDHCQLTNAGGDCLAIIGGMAEISYCTIAQFYPFDANRGKALRFANETENQLKHFYCEGTIVTGYADDEVEGEQISDEVDYHFENSLLRTTVEEGERFEDIIWESPSDEIEGKDHFVKIDEENQDYDFHLNDNSPAKGKGCY
;
A
#
# COMPACT_ATOMS: atom_id res chain seq x y z
N MET A 1 -43.25 60.58 1.85
CA MET A 1 -43.17 59.66 0.70
C MET A 1 -41.93 58.74 0.73
N LYS A 2 -40.70 59.24 0.91
CA LYS A 2 -39.50 58.34 0.95
C LYS A 2 -39.53 57.27 2.05
N ARG A 3 -40.06 57.56 3.24
CA ARG A 3 -40.10 56.59 4.36
C ARG A 3 -41.17 55.46 4.13
N ILE A 4 -42.27 55.77 3.45
CA ILE A 4 -43.30 54.77 3.07
C ILE A 4 -42.75 53.87 1.99
N PHE A 5 -41.95 54.36 1.06
CA PHE A 5 -41.32 53.59 -0.02
C PHE A 5 -40.33 52.56 0.51
N TYR A 6 -39.51 52.90 1.55
CA TYR A 6 -38.60 51.91 2.20
C TYR A 6 -39.31 50.83 3.01
N VAL A 7 -40.45 51.18 3.64
CA VAL A 7 -41.28 50.20 4.37
C VAL A 7 -41.93 49.22 3.40
N VAL A 8 -42.44 49.66 2.25
CA VAL A 8 -43.02 48.81 1.21
C VAL A 8 -41.95 47.89 0.58
N ILE A 9 -40.72 48.37 0.32
CA ILE A 9 -39.62 47.56 -0.18
C ILE A 9 -39.19 46.54 0.93
N GLY A 10 -39.15 46.92 2.18
CA GLY A 10 -38.82 46.02 3.28
C GLY A 10 -39.82 44.90 3.50
N VAL A 11 -41.12 45.17 3.28
CA VAL A 11 -42.21 44.18 3.35
C VAL A 11 -42.20 43.27 2.13
N LEU A 12 -41.89 43.79 0.92
CA LEU A 12 -41.74 43.00 -0.31
C LEU A 12 -40.53 42.03 -0.24
N LEU A 13 -39.45 42.37 0.49
CA LEU A 13 -38.31 41.48 0.70
C LEU A 13 -38.56 40.38 1.72
N MET A 14 -39.59 40.54 2.59
CA MET A 14 -39.94 39.50 3.56
C MET A 14 -40.92 38.43 3.01
N VAL A 15 -41.55 38.69 1.85
CA VAL A 15 -42.50 37.74 1.22
C VAL A 15 -41.80 36.82 0.19
N ALA A 16 -40.51 37.02 -0.08
CA ALA A 16 -39.77 36.32 -1.13
C ALA A 16 -39.11 35.00 -0.68
N CYS A 17 -39.47 34.42 0.45
CA CYS A 17 -38.83 33.19 0.96
C CYS A 17 -39.84 32.19 1.59
N GLU A 18 -41.00 31.97 0.94
CA GLU A 18 -41.76 30.72 1.09
C GLU A 18 -41.78 30.02 -0.24
N ASP A 19 -40.66 29.38 -0.59
CA ASP A 19 -40.65 28.36 -1.63
C ASP A 19 -41.25 27.10 -0.99
N ASP A 20 -42.59 26.99 -1.04
CA ASP A 20 -43.34 25.81 -0.54
C ASP A 20 -42.83 24.58 -1.32
N GLU A 21 -41.89 23.85 -0.71
CA GLU A 21 -41.38 22.60 -1.27
C GLU A 21 -42.52 21.62 -1.45
N LYS A 22 -42.86 21.29 -2.71
CA LYS A 22 -43.90 20.33 -3.03
C LYS A 22 -43.34 18.94 -3.14
N PHE A 23 -43.75 18.05 -2.25
CA PHE A 23 -43.46 16.63 -2.34
C PHE A 23 -44.46 15.89 -3.20
N SER A 24 -43.97 14.99 -4.06
CA SER A 24 -44.80 14.18 -4.94
C SER A 24 -44.66 12.70 -4.61
N SER A 25 -45.82 12.01 -4.56
CA SER A 25 -45.91 10.55 -4.43
C SER A 25 -46.35 9.87 -5.75
N GLY A 26 -46.11 10.51 -6.89
CA GLY A 26 -46.45 9.95 -8.19
C GLY A 26 -45.77 8.60 -8.48
N ALA A 27 -46.48 7.68 -9.15
CA ALA A 27 -45.97 6.33 -9.43
C ALA A 27 -44.70 6.27 -10.31
N GLY A 28 -44.40 7.38 -11.04
CA GLY A 28 -43.20 7.50 -11.89
C GLY A 28 -41.95 8.02 -11.18
N MET A 29 -42.07 8.39 -9.90
CA MET A 29 -40.92 8.90 -9.14
C MET A 29 -39.86 7.81 -8.95
N ARG A 30 -38.62 8.17 -9.19
CA ARG A 30 -37.44 7.30 -8.99
C ARG A 30 -36.29 8.16 -8.47
N LEU A 31 -35.44 7.56 -7.64
CA LEU A 31 -34.15 8.12 -7.27
C LEU A 31 -33.10 7.71 -8.29
N ASP A 32 -32.10 8.54 -8.44
CA ASP A 32 -30.90 8.27 -9.21
C ASP A 32 -29.71 8.07 -8.26
N PHE A 33 -29.01 6.97 -8.41
CA PHE A 33 -27.87 6.60 -7.55
C PHE A 33 -26.60 6.70 -8.38
N ASP A 34 -25.55 7.30 -7.82
CA ASP A 34 -24.23 7.32 -8.46
C ASP A 34 -23.57 5.94 -8.51
N LYS A 35 -24.06 4.99 -7.69
CA LYS A 35 -23.60 3.59 -7.64
C LYS A 35 -24.78 2.64 -7.45
N ASP A 36 -24.90 1.61 -8.29
CA ASP A 36 -25.85 0.49 -8.07
C ASP A 36 -25.33 -0.48 -7.01
N THR A 37 -23.99 -0.59 -6.92
CA THR A 37 -23.29 -1.44 -5.99
C THR A 37 -22.12 -0.69 -5.38
N LEU A 38 -22.10 -0.57 -4.06
CA LEU A 38 -20.96 -0.09 -3.30
C LEU A 38 -20.04 -1.26 -3.00
N LYS A 39 -18.87 -1.27 -3.63
CA LYS A 39 -17.80 -2.25 -3.40
C LYS A 39 -16.84 -1.70 -2.35
N MET A 40 -16.64 -2.44 -1.27
CA MET A 40 -15.81 -2.03 -0.12
C MET A 40 -14.56 -2.90 0.03
N ASP A 41 -14.19 -3.62 -1.04
CA ASP A 41 -13.02 -4.50 -1.11
C ASP A 41 -12.94 -5.56 0.02
N THR A 42 -11.74 -5.86 0.51
CA THR A 42 -11.54 -6.84 1.58
C THR A 42 -11.30 -6.14 2.92
N VAL A 43 -11.90 -6.67 3.98
CA VAL A 43 -11.71 -6.21 5.37
C VAL A 43 -11.41 -7.38 6.28
N PHE A 44 -10.56 -7.17 7.28
CA PHE A 44 -10.35 -8.19 8.32
C PHE A 44 -11.56 -8.27 9.25
N SER A 45 -12.01 -9.48 9.56
CA SER A 45 -13.14 -9.73 10.47
C SER A 45 -12.89 -9.09 11.84
N GLY A 46 -13.91 -8.43 12.38
CA GLY A 46 -13.84 -7.71 13.64
C GLY A 46 -12.97 -6.44 13.61
N THR A 47 -12.59 -5.95 12.42
CA THR A 47 -11.94 -4.64 12.23
C THR A 47 -12.88 -3.76 11.40
N PRO A 48 -13.13 -2.50 11.81
CA PRO A 48 -13.91 -1.58 11.00
C PRO A 48 -13.22 -1.30 9.65
N SER A 49 -14.00 -1.25 8.57
CA SER A 49 -13.54 -0.77 7.28
C SER A 49 -13.30 0.73 7.27
N SER A 50 -12.69 1.24 6.23
CA SER A 50 -12.80 2.65 5.85
C SER A 50 -14.26 3.05 5.62
N THR A 51 -14.55 4.36 5.72
CA THR A 51 -15.87 4.91 5.43
C THR A 51 -16.01 5.17 3.93
N TYR A 52 -16.94 4.48 3.30
CA TYR A 52 -17.30 4.67 1.91
C TYR A 52 -18.54 5.55 1.79
N ALA A 53 -18.72 6.22 0.65
CA ALA A 53 -19.88 7.07 0.43
C ALA A 53 -20.43 6.95 -0.99
N PHE A 54 -21.72 7.27 -1.13
CA PHE A 54 -22.38 7.46 -2.42
C PHE A 54 -23.52 8.47 -2.31
N TRP A 55 -23.84 9.10 -3.45
CA TRP A 55 -24.92 10.07 -3.54
C TRP A 55 -26.23 9.44 -4.01
N VAL A 56 -27.34 9.94 -3.45
CA VAL A 56 -28.70 9.62 -3.85
C VAL A 56 -29.37 10.92 -4.30
N HIS A 57 -29.70 10.99 -5.58
CA HIS A 57 -30.20 12.20 -6.21
C HIS A 57 -31.71 12.13 -6.47
N ASN A 58 -32.41 13.20 -6.17
CA ASN A 58 -33.72 13.49 -6.70
C ASN A 58 -33.60 14.38 -7.94
N ARG A 59 -33.78 13.81 -9.14
CA ARG A 59 -33.70 14.55 -10.41
C ARG A 59 -35.03 15.19 -10.82
N HIS A 60 -36.09 15.05 -10.00
CA HIS A 60 -37.45 15.57 -10.32
C HIS A 60 -37.60 17.05 -9.95
N ASP A 61 -38.63 17.69 -10.50
CA ASP A 61 -38.98 19.09 -10.22
C ASP A 61 -39.87 19.24 -8.95
N SER A 62 -40.03 18.16 -8.20
CA SER A 62 -40.73 18.12 -6.90
C SER A 62 -39.88 17.29 -5.89
N GLY A 63 -40.05 17.58 -4.62
CA GLY A 63 -39.44 16.78 -3.55
C GLY A 63 -39.94 15.34 -3.56
N VAL A 64 -39.10 14.43 -3.10
CA VAL A 64 -39.39 12.99 -2.87
C VAL A 64 -39.32 12.73 -1.39
N ARG A 65 -40.34 12.03 -0.85
CA ARG A 65 -40.33 11.54 0.53
C ARG A 65 -40.13 10.02 0.56
N LEU A 66 -39.14 9.56 1.29
CA LEU A 66 -38.92 8.16 1.56
C LEU A 66 -39.64 7.77 2.86
N ALA A 67 -40.55 6.84 2.75
CA ALA A 67 -41.23 6.29 3.91
C ALA A 67 -40.25 5.59 4.85
N THR A 68 -39.29 4.87 4.24
CA THR A 68 -38.27 4.15 5.01
C THR A 68 -36.99 3.97 4.18
N VAL A 69 -35.83 4.13 4.85
CA VAL A 69 -34.53 3.63 4.38
C VAL A 69 -34.05 2.61 5.40
N LYS A 70 -33.67 1.40 4.94
CA LYS A 70 -33.31 0.30 5.83
C LYS A 70 -32.30 -0.66 5.22
N LEU A 71 -31.54 -1.35 6.10
CA LEU A 71 -30.82 -2.57 5.73
C LEU A 71 -31.79 -3.73 5.68
N LYS A 72 -31.83 -4.48 4.56
CA LYS A 72 -32.78 -5.56 4.32
C LYS A 72 -32.66 -6.69 5.34
N LYS A 73 -31.43 -7.02 5.75
CA LYS A 73 -31.12 -8.06 6.76
C LYS A 73 -31.00 -7.51 8.19
N GLY A 74 -31.24 -6.21 8.40
CA GLY A 74 -31.23 -5.62 9.73
C GLY A 74 -29.88 -5.62 10.42
N ASN A 75 -28.78 -5.29 9.72
CA ASN A 75 -27.40 -5.23 10.24
C ASN A 75 -26.83 -6.57 10.74
N GLN A 76 -27.39 -7.69 10.36
CA GLN A 76 -26.86 -9.02 10.72
C GLN A 76 -25.51 -9.32 10.07
N THR A 77 -25.12 -8.54 9.05
CA THR A 77 -23.87 -8.65 8.29
C THR A 77 -22.77 -7.72 8.80
N GLY A 78 -23.09 -6.81 9.74
CA GLY A 78 -22.17 -5.85 10.34
C GLY A 78 -22.05 -4.51 9.62
N PHE A 79 -22.84 -4.26 8.55
CA PHE A 79 -22.88 -2.96 7.90
C PHE A 79 -23.45 -1.87 8.80
N ARG A 80 -22.79 -0.72 8.84
CA ARG A 80 -23.17 0.50 9.54
C ARG A 80 -23.41 1.60 8.53
N VAL A 81 -24.61 2.16 8.51
CA VAL A 81 -25.03 3.12 7.50
C VAL A 81 -25.53 4.40 8.14
N ASN A 82 -25.06 5.53 7.62
CA ASN A 82 -25.58 6.86 7.93
C ASN A 82 -26.19 7.46 6.66
N VAL A 83 -27.43 7.88 6.74
CA VAL A 83 -28.16 8.49 5.63
C VAL A 83 -28.46 9.93 6.00
N ASP A 84 -27.86 10.87 5.29
CA ASP A 84 -28.06 12.31 5.47
C ASP A 84 -27.88 12.76 6.96
N GLY A 85 -26.82 12.26 7.59
CA GLY A 85 -26.49 12.56 8.99
C GLY A 85 -27.24 11.69 10.04
N ILE A 86 -28.17 10.83 9.63
CA ILE A 86 -28.92 9.96 10.54
C ILE A 86 -28.40 8.51 10.46
N TYR A 87 -27.96 7.99 11.58
CA TYR A 87 -27.47 6.61 11.68
C TYR A 87 -28.63 5.60 11.75
N LEU A 88 -28.54 4.51 10.97
CA LEU A 88 -29.46 3.39 11.01
C LEU A 88 -29.19 2.51 12.23
N ASP A 89 -29.76 2.85 13.37
CA ASP A 89 -29.50 2.18 14.64
C ASP A 89 -30.16 0.79 14.68
N ASN A 90 -29.42 -0.17 15.25
CA ASN A 90 -29.90 -1.55 15.47
C ASN A 90 -31.14 -1.62 16.36
N SER A 91 -31.26 -0.73 17.35
CA SER A 91 -32.42 -0.69 18.25
C SER A 91 -33.72 -0.37 17.50
N ASN A 92 -33.61 0.27 16.34
CA ASN A 92 -34.72 0.59 15.43
C ASN A 92 -34.80 -0.36 14.21
N GLY A 93 -34.16 -1.54 14.29
CA GLY A 93 -34.12 -2.49 13.19
C GLY A 93 -33.30 -2.02 11.98
N SER A 94 -32.26 -1.22 12.21
CA SER A 94 -31.37 -0.62 11.20
C SER A 94 -32.13 0.10 10.11
N GLN A 95 -33.05 0.97 10.51
CA GLN A 95 -33.91 1.75 9.61
C GLN A 95 -34.17 3.16 10.15
N ILE A 96 -34.49 4.06 9.23
CA ILE A 96 -35.00 5.40 9.48
C ILE A 96 -36.22 5.65 8.60
N SER A 97 -37.08 6.59 9.01
CA SER A 97 -38.31 6.92 8.30
C SER A 97 -38.40 8.40 7.99
N ASN A 98 -39.26 8.77 7.04
CA ASN A 98 -39.55 10.15 6.66
C ASN A 98 -38.33 10.95 6.22
N VAL A 99 -37.45 10.35 5.38
CA VAL A 99 -36.32 11.05 4.77
C VAL A 99 -36.82 11.86 3.57
N GLU A 100 -36.55 13.14 3.55
CA GLU A 100 -36.97 14.07 2.50
C GLU A 100 -35.75 14.45 1.62
N ILE A 101 -35.96 14.35 0.29
CA ILE A 101 -34.99 14.85 -0.68
C ILE A 101 -35.70 15.91 -1.52
N ARG A 102 -35.26 17.17 -1.38
CA ARG A 102 -35.87 18.30 -2.09
C ARG A 102 -35.73 18.14 -3.61
N ARG A 103 -36.52 18.96 -4.37
CA ARG A 103 -36.41 19.02 -5.83
C ARG A 103 -34.97 19.32 -6.28
N LYS A 104 -34.46 18.56 -7.25
CA LYS A 104 -33.10 18.71 -7.82
C LYS A 104 -31.97 18.65 -6.79
N ASP A 105 -32.23 18.06 -5.64
CA ASP A 105 -31.26 17.93 -4.54
C ASP A 105 -30.79 16.49 -4.38
N SER A 106 -29.87 16.27 -3.47
CA SER A 106 -29.28 14.97 -3.17
C SER A 106 -28.97 14.82 -1.70
N ILE A 107 -28.92 13.58 -1.23
CA ILE A 107 -28.44 13.20 0.09
C ILE A 107 -27.20 12.31 -0.04
N LEU A 108 -26.31 12.41 0.95
CA LEU A 108 -25.10 11.59 1.03
C LEU A 108 -25.31 10.42 1.98
N VAL A 109 -24.90 9.24 1.54
CA VAL A 109 -24.94 8.02 2.34
C VAL A 109 -23.53 7.57 2.63
N PHE A 110 -23.22 7.39 3.93
CA PHE A 110 -21.96 6.82 4.39
C PHE A 110 -22.18 5.38 4.84
N VAL A 111 -21.20 4.52 4.51
CA VAL A 111 -21.25 3.08 4.82
C VAL A 111 -19.91 2.63 5.36
N GLU A 112 -19.94 1.90 6.47
CA GLU A 112 -18.82 1.16 7.06
C GLU A 112 -19.23 -0.30 7.26
N LEU A 113 -18.24 -1.18 7.35
CA LEU A 113 -18.45 -2.59 7.68
C LEU A 113 -17.54 -3.00 8.83
N THR A 114 -18.10 -3.65 9.85
CA THR A 114 -17.35 -4.47 10.80
C THR A 114 -17.85 -5.90 10.65
N ALA A 115 -17.19 -6.66 9.78
CA ALA A 115 -17.60 -8.01 9.46
C ALA A 115 -17.43 -8.95 10.66
N GLN A 116 -18.35 -9.88 10.82
CA GLN A 116 -18.22 -10.96 11.80
C GLN A 116 -17.20 -12.00 11.32
N ALA A 117 -16.65 -12.79 12.25
CA ALA A 117 -15.79 -13.91 11.92
C ALA A 117 -16.50 -14.89 10.97
N THR A 118 -15.81 -15.29 9.94
CA THR A 118 -16.32 -16.18 8.88
C THR A 118 -16.05 -17.64 9.18
N HIS A 119 -15.08 -17.93 10.05
CA HIS A 119 -14.51 -19.24 10.35
C HIS A 119 -13.97 -19.96 9.10
N GLN A 120 -13.38 -19.17 8.16
CA GLN A 120 -12.78 -19.67 6.93
C GLN A 120 -11.40 -19.07 6.73
N LEU A 121 -10.48 -19.82 6.11
CA LEU A 121 -9.13 -19.36 5.78
C LEU A 121 -9.14 -18.36 4.60
N ALA A 122 -10.05 -18.57 3.64
CA ALA A 122 -10.20 -17.68 2.49
C ALA A 122 -11.19 -16.55 2.77
N PRO A 123 -11.04 -15.40 2.13
CA PRO A 123 -12.00 -14.30 2.21
C PRO A 123 -13.41 -14.75 1.79
N LYS A 124 -14.42 -14.37 2.56
CA LYS A 124 -15.84 -14.69 2.31
C LYS A 124 -16.60 -13.45 1.91
N LEU A 125 -17.41 -13.58 0.86
CA LEU A 125 -18.29 -12.52 0.39
C LEU A 125 -19.38 -12.19 1.43
N VAL A 126 -19.52 -10.91 1.77
CA VAL A 126 -20.56 -10.34 2.62
C VAL A 126 -21.37 -9.34 1.81
N GLU A 127 -22.67 -9.54 1.71
CA GLU A 127 -23.58 -8.69 0.95
C GLU A 127 -24.79 -8.28 1.77
N GLU A 128 -25.24 -7.05 1.54
CA GLU A 128 -26.46 -6.48 2.10
C GLU A 128 -27.12 -5.56 1.07
N ASP A 129 -28.43 -5.42 1.12
CA ASP A 129 -29.17 -4.46 0.32
C ASP A 129 -29.63 -3.28 1.19
N LEU A 130 -29.19 -2.06 0.88
CA LEU A 130 -29.72 -0.84 1.46
C LEU A 130 -30.95 -0.41 0.63
N GLN A 131 -32.14 -0.57 1.21
CA GLN A 131 -33.42 -0.34 0.56
C GLN A 131 -33.92 1.08 0.82
N PHE A 132 -34.39 1.74 -0.24
CA PHE A 132 -35.03 3.04 -0.25
C PHE A 132 -36.49 2.85 -0.68
N ILE A 133 -37.42 3.03 0.24
CA ILE A 133 -38.86 2.80 0.03
C ILE A 133 -39.58 4.15 0.04
N MET A 134 -40.15 4.54 -1.08
CA MET A 134 -40.90 5.78 -1.21
C MET A 134 -42.30 5.66 -0.62
N GLU A 135 -42.98 6.79 -0.35
CA GLU A 135 -44.39 6.83 0.12
C GLU A 135 -45.37 6.15 -0.84
N ASN A 136 -45.08 6.14 -2.12
CA ASN A 136 -45.92 5.47 -3.15
C ASN A 136 -45.69 3.95 -3.21
N GLY A 137 -44.86 3.39 -2.33
CA GLY A 137 -44.50 1.97 -2.30
C GLY A 137 -43.42 1.54 -3.31
N THR A 138 -42.86 2.47 -4.09
CA THR A 138 -41.73 2.17 -4.97
C THR A 138 -40.50 1.84 -4.13
N GLU A 139 -39.87 0.70 -4.40
CA GLU A 139 -38.66 0.25 -3.75
C GLU A 139 -37.47 0.27 -4.74
N GLN A 140 -36.37 0.84 -4.31
CA GLN A 140 -35.08 0.79 -4.98
C GLN A 140 -34.01 0.38 -3.96
N ALA A 141 -32.91 -0.19 -4.39
CA ALA A 141 -31.85 -0.62 -3.49
C ALA A 141 -30.46 -0.38 -4.09
N VAL A 142 -29.51 -0.11 -3.21
CA VAL A 142 -28.08 -0.15 -3.51
C VAL A 142 -27.49 -1.38 -2.82
N LYS A 143 -26.75 -2.19 -3.58
CA LYS A 143 -26.08 -3.38 -3.03
C LYS A 143 -24.79 -2.95 -2.33
N LEU A 144 -24.63 -3.34 -1.07
CA LEU A 144 -23.40 -3.21 -0.31
C LEU A 144 -22.65 -4.53 -0.39
N ARG A 145 -21.37 -4.50 -0.76
CA ARG A 145 -20.59 -5.69 -1.03
C ARG A 145 -19.16 -5.55 -0.52
N ALA A 146 -18.68 -6.54 0.25
CA ALA A 146 -17.33 -6.63 0.74
C ALA A 146 -16.86 -8.08 0.86
N TRP A 147 -15.56 -8.29 1.05
CA TRP A 147 -14.98 -9.58 1.40
C TRP A 147 -14.48 -9.51 2.84
N ALA A 148 -14.97 -10.40 3.71
CA ALA A 148 -14.50 -10.54 5.08
C ALA A 148 -13.44 -11.64 5.16
N TRP A 149 -12.29 -11.33 5.76
CA TRP A 149 -11.18 -12.26 5.91
C TRP A 149 -10.78 -12.41 7.37
N ASP A 150 -10.81 -13.63 7.87
CA ASP A 150 -10.39 -13.89 9.24
C ASP A 150 -8.87 -13.83 9.35
N ALA A 151 -8.39 -13.25 10.45
CA ALA A 151 -6.98 -13.12 10.77
C ALA A 151 -6.74 -13.30 12.27
N GLN A 152 -5.58 -13.82 12.62
CA GLN A 152 -5.11 -13.81 13.99
C GLN A 152 -4.50 -12.45 14.31
N LYS A 153 -4.98 -11.77 15.34
CA LYS A 153 -4.49 -10.46 15.78
C LYS A 153 -3.50 -10.63 16.91
N LEU A 154 -2.31 -10.04 16.74
CA LEU A 154 -1.24 -10.04 17.74
C LEU A 154 -0.96 -8.59 18.14
N TYR A 155 -0.74 -8.34 19.42
CA TYR A 155 -0.51 -7.02 19.99
C TYR A 155 0.86 -6.99 20.66
N ASP A 156 1.77 -6.14 20.17
CA ASP A 156 3.16 -6.02 20.63
C ASP A 156 3.82 -7.39 20.87
N PRO A 157 3.80 -8.32 19.87
CA PRO A 157 4.31 -9.66 20.09
C PRO A 157 5.82 -9.67 20.33
N GLU A 158 6.26 -10.23 21.47
CA GLU A 158 7.66 -10.42 21.81
C GLU A 158 8.04 -11.89 21.64
N ILE A 159 9.07 -12.15 20.83
CA ILE A 159 9.64 -13.48 20.61
C ILE A 159 10.83 -13.63 21.55
N ASN A 160 10.63 -14.39 22.65
CA ASN A 160 11.57 -14.52 23.77
C ASN A 160 12.34 -15.85 23.77
N GLU A 161 11.98 -16.77 22.88
CA GLU A 161 12.62 -18.08 22.67
C GLU A 161 12.57 -18.44 21.19
N ASP A 162 13.41 -19.35 20.74
CA ASP A 162 13.42 -19.81 19.37
C ASP A 162 12.02 -20.29 18.95
N THR A 163 11.49 -19.66 17.93
CA THR A 163 10.09 -19.83 17.55
C THR A 163 9.97 -20.05 16.05
N GLU A 164 9.21 -21.04 15.65
CA GLU A 164 8.79 -21.25 14.25
C GLU A 164 7.30 -20.99 14.11
N ILE A 165 6.92 -20.18 13.11
CA ILE A 165 5.52 -19.89 12.76
C ILE A 165 5.31 -20.24 11.30
N GLU A 166 4.33 -21.11 11.04
CA GLU A 166 3.77 -21.37 9.73
C GLU A 166 2.25 -21.25 9.83
N SER A 167 1.63 -20.39 9.02
CA SER A 167 0.21 -20.12 9.14
C SER A 167 -0.47 -19.81 7.81
N GLU A 168 -1.50 -20.60 7.48
CA GLU A 168 -2.40 -20.28 6.36
C GLU A 168 -3.32 -19.09 6.67
N MET A 169 -3.63 -18.87 7.96
CA MET A 169 -4.40 -17.70 8.42
C MET A 169 -3.49 -16.49 8.52
N PRO A 170 -3.86 -15.33 7.95
CA PRO A 170 -3.08 -14.11 8.09
C PRO A 170 -2.86 -13.72 9.55
N LEU A 171 -1.69 -13.17 9.83
CA LEU A 171 -1.37 -12.53 11.10
C LEU A 171 -1.49 -11.01 10.92
N VAL A 172 -2.26 -10.34 11.78
CA VAL A 172 -2.33 -8.86 11.83
C VAL A 172 -1.62 -8.39 13.09
N ILE A 173 -0.59 -7.57 12.90
CA ILE A 173 0.30 -7.09 13.96
C ILE A 173 -0.09 -5.66 14.32
N TYR A 174 -0.41 -5.43 15.58
CA TYR A 174 -0.62 -4.12 16.19
C TYR A 174 0.55 -3.84 17.14
N GLY A 175 1.25 -2.72 16.92
CA GLY A 175 2.52 -2.43 17.58
C GLY A 175 3.69 -3.20 16.95
N ASP A 176 4.82 -3.29 17.64
CA ASP A 176 6.01 -3.89 17.07
C ASP A 176 6.13 -5.39 17.38
N MET A 177 6.44 -6.19 16.33
CA MET A 177 6.88 -7.57 16.53
C MET A 177 8.38 -7.57 16.83
N THR A 178 8.76 -7.89 18.09
CA THR A 178 10.15 -7.83 18.52
C THR A 178 10.76 -9.21 18.67
N VAL A 179 11.84 -9.49 17.91
CA VAL A 179 12.70 -10.67 18.10
C VAL A 179 13.83 -10.30 19.05
N LYS A 180 13.89 -10.93 20.22
CA LYS A 180 14.89 -10.62 21.25
C LYS A 180 16.29 -11.08 20.85
N GLU A 181 17.31 -10.45 21.43
CA GLU A 181 18.72 -10.80 21.23
C GLU A 181 19.01 -12.26 21.58
N GLY A 182 19.74 -12.96 20.71
CA GLY A 182 20.08 -14.37 20.87
C GLY A 182 18.93 -15.35 20.58
N VAL A 183 17.79 -14.85 20.09
CA VAL A 183 16.60 -15.67 19.75
C VAL A 183 16.45 -15.71 18.24
N THR A 184 16.01 -16.85 17.72
CA THR A 184 15.68 -17.04 16.30
C THR A 184 14.16 -17.10 16.09
N LEU A 185 13.65 -16.21 15.23
CA LEU A 185 12.30 -16.33 14.67
C LEU A 185 12.40 -16.92 13.25
N THR A 186 11.72 -18.04 13.04
CA THR A 186 11.55 -18.64 11.70
C THR A 186 10.11 -18.50 11.26
N LEU A 187 9.89 -17.85 10.11
CA LEU A 187 8.56 -17.68 9.50
C LEU A 187 8.53 -18.46 8.17
N LYS A 188 7.50 -19.29 7.98
CA LYS A 188 7.32 -20.07 6.76
C LYS A 188 5.92 -19.89 6.19
N ASN A 189 5.81 -19.67 4.89
CA ASN A 189 4.53 -19.61 4.16
C ASN A 189 3.47 -18.74 4.85
N THR A 190 3.89 -17.63 5.47
CA THR A 190 3.04 -16.83 6.35
C THR A 190 2.84 -15.42 5.78
N ARG A 191 1.60 -14.93 5.86
CA ARG A 191 1.26 -13.54 5.50
C ARG A 191 1.11 -12.71 6.76
N LEU A 192 1.93 -11.65 6.87
CA LEU A 192 1.92 -10.71 7.98
C LEU A 192 1.42 -9.35 7.48
N PHE A 193 0.43 -8.83 8.17
CA PHE A 193 -0.15 -7.51 7.92
C PHE A 193 0.13 -6.63 9.12
N PHE A 194 0.77 -5.51 8.89
CA PHE A 194 1.15 -4.59 9.95
C PHE A 194 0.18 -3.39 9.95
N HIS A 195 -0.34 -3.09 11.14
CA HIS A 195 -1.14 -1.89 11.33
C HIS A 195 -0.27 -0.63 11.23
N ASP A 196 -0.91 0.54 11.05
CA ASP A 196 -0.20 1.83 11.04
C ASP A 196 0.76 1.97 12.23
N GLN A 197 1.98 2.46 11.98
CA GLN A 197 3.08 2.62 12.94
C GLN A 197 3.59 1.32 13.59
N SER A 198 3.18 0.16 13.09
CA SER A 198 3.73 -1.13 13.51
C SER A 198 4.92 -1.52 12.65
N GLY A 199 5.83 -2.32 13.19
CA GLY A 199 7.03 -2.77 12.50
C GLY A 199 7.55 -4.12 12.98
N MET A 200 8.68 -4.53 12.43
CA MET A 200 9.41 -5.72 12.89
C MET A 200 10.78 -5.30 13.41
N GLU A 201 11.03 -5.46 14.71
CA GLU A 201 12.26 -5.10 15.40
C GLU A 201 13.10 -6.36 15.69
N VAL A 202 14.17 -6.54 14.95
CA VAL A 202 15.00 -7.76 15.01
C VAL A 202 16.29 -7.48 15.75
N LYS A 203 16.40 -7.97 16.98
CA LYS A 203 17.63 -7.93 17.80
C LYS A 203 18.37 -9.27 17.80
N GLY A 204 17.67 -10.35 17.48
CA GLY A 204 18.18 -11.70 17.30
C GLY A 204 18.37 -12.07 15.83
N THR A 205 17.94 -13.25 15.46
CA THR A 205 18.01 -13.78 14.09
C THR A 205 16.62 -13.93 13.49
N LEU A 206 16.43 -13.49 12.25
CA LEU A 206 15.21 -13.65 11.49
C LEU A 206 15.45 -14.54 10.27
N LYS A 207 14.66 -15.60 10.15
CA LYS A 207 14.61 -16.46 8.97
C LYS A 207 13.23 -16.48 8.39
N MET A 208 13.10 -16.18 7.10
CA MET A 208 11.81 -16.17 6.40
C MET A 208 11.90 -16.96 5.11
N GLU A 209 10.85 -17.75 4.83
CA GLU A 209 10.69 -18.51 3.59
C GLU A 209 9.25 -18.43 3.11
N GLY A 210 9.03 -17.98 1.86
CA GLY A 210 7.70 -17.90 1.24
C GLY A 210 6.73 -16.95 1.95
N CYS A 211 7.24 -15.85 2.53
CA CYS A 211 6.44 -14.93 3.34
C CYS A 211 6.01 -13.68 2.58
N GLU A 212 4.89 -13.08 2.98
CA GLU A 212 4.46 -11.76 2.52
C GLU A 212 4.26 -10.84 3.72
N LEU A 213 4.94 -9.67 3.73
CA LEU A 213 4.85 -8.63 4.74
C LEU A 213 4.35 -7.34 4.08
N ARG A 214 3.25 -6.78 4.61
CA ARG A 214 2.69 -5.53 4.10
C ARG A 214 1.82 -4.83 5.15
N GLY A 215 1.37 -3.61 4.85
CA GLY A 215 0.36 -2.96 5.68
C GLY A 215 -1.01 -3.67 5.64
N ASP A 216 -1.80 -3.45 6.67
CA ASP A 216 -3.13 -4.08 6.84
C ASP A 216 -4.25 -3.42 6.00
N ARG A 217 -3.93 -2.35 5.24
CA ARG A 217 -4.86 -1.72 4.30
C ARG A 217 -5.01 -2.58 3.06
N LEU A 218 -6.21 -3.13 2.87
CA LEU A 218 -6.57 -3.99 1.74
C LEU A 218 -7.59 -3.32 0.79
N ASP A 219 -8.00 -2.10 1.12
CA ASP A 219 -9.03 -1.35 0.41
C ASP A 219 -8.46 -0.41 -0.65
N ARG A 220 -9.22 -0.25 -1.72
CA ARG A 220 -9.00 0.73 -2.79
C ARG A 220 -9.98 1.89 -2.68
N MET A 221 -10.09 2.49 -1.53
CA MET A 221 -11.08 3.51 -1.19
C MET A 221 -11.36 4.53 -2.33
N PHE A 222 -10.33 4.89 -3.10
CA PHE A 222 -10.43 5.77 -4.27
C PHE A 222 -9.80 5.10 -5.49
N ASP A 223 -10.46 5.21 -6.66
CA ASP A 223 -9.95 4.65 -7.92
C ASP A 223 -8.59 5.26 -8.33
N TYR A 224 -8.36 6.53 -7.97
CA TYR A 224 -7.12 7.27 -8.27
C TYR A 224 -6.03 7.10 -7.21
N LEU A 225 -6.32 6.48 -6.08
CA LEU A 225 -5.35 6.24 -4.99
C LEU A 225 -5.68 4.92 -4.31
N PRO A 226 -5.17 3.81 -4.85
CA PRO A 226 -5.42 2.47 -4.30
C PRO A 226 -4.61 2.28 -3.01
N TYR A 227 -5.26 2.43 -1.85
CA TYR A 227 -4.61 2.33 -0.54
C TYR A 227 -3.96 0.96 -0.28
N ASP A 228 -4.43 -0.09 -0.93
CA ASP A 228 -3.80 -1.42 -0.88
C ASP A 228 -2.41 -1.46 -1.52
N ARG A 229 -2.02 -0.41 -2.27
CA ARG A 229 -0.79 -0.34 -3.04
C ARG A 229 0.11 0.86 -2.75
N VAL A 230 -0.33 1.82 -1.91
CA VAL A 230 0.50 2.98 -1.56
C VAL A 230 1.54 2.63 -0.50
N SER A 231 2.68 3.31 -0.55
CA SER A 231 3.75 3.23 0.45
C SER A 231 3.35 3.89 1.78
N GLY A 232 4.17 3.72 2.81
CA GLY A 232 4.01 4.41 4.09
C GLY A 232 2.94 3.81 5.00
N GLN A 233 2.60 2.52 4.85
CA GLN A 233 1.57 1.87 5.64
C GLN A 233 2.07 1.30 6.97
N TRP A 234 3.36 0.96 7.07
CA TRP A 234 3.99 0.34 8.25
C TRP A 234 5.49 0.60 8.25
N ASN A 235 6.15 0.42 9.40
CA ASN A 235 7.52 0.86 9.61
C ASN A 235 8.57 0.06 8.82
N GLY A 236 8.26 -1.19 8.41
CA GLY A 236 9.22 -2.09 7.75
C GLY A 236 9.95 -3.03 8.72
N VAL A 237 11.11 -3.54 8.30
CA VAL A 237 11.95 -4.47 9.07
C VAL A 237 13.23 -3.78 9.49
N HIS A 238 13.47 -3.71 10.80
CA HIS A 238 14.64 -3.09 11.39
C HIS A 238 15.53 -4.12 12.07
N PHE A 239 16.74 -4.32 11.54
CA PHE A 239 17.76 -5.17 12.10
C PHE A 239 18.71 -4.34 12.98
N HIS A 240 18.60 -4.52 14.29
CA HIS A 240 19.48 -3.86 15.27
C HIS A 240 20.93 -4.33 15.18
N ALA A 241 21.84 -3.60 15.82
CA ALA A 241 23.28 -3.92 15.80
C ALA A 241 23.62 -5.34 16.29
N SER A 242 22.83 -5.92 17.20
CA SER A 242 23.01 -7.28 17.72
C SER A 242 22.47 -8.38 16.79
N SER A 243 21.69 -8.01 15.76
CA SER A 243 21.09 -8.99 14.84
C SER A 243 22.10 -9.55 13.86
N THR A 244 22.13 -10.88 13.71
CA THR A 244 23.06 -11.63 12.85
C THR A 244 22.36 -12.80 12.17
N ASP A 245 23.01 -13.39 11.15
CA ASP A 245 22.61 -14.62 10.45
C ASP A 245 21.16 -14.58 9.90
N ASN A 246 20.75 -13.42 9.42
CA ASN A 246 19.41 -13.22 8.89
C ASN A 246 19.31 -13.77 7.46
N GLU A 247 18.24 -14.52 7.19
CA GLU A 247 18.03 -15.19 5.92
C GLU A 247 16.58 -15.01 5.46
N LEU A 248 16.41 -14.42 4.28
CA LEU A 248 15.12 -14.19 3.64
C LEU A 248 15.11 -14.90 2.29
N VAL A 249 14.15 -15.80 2.08
CA VAL A 249 14.00 -16.57 0.85
C VAL A 249 12.56 -16.41 0.34
N GLU A 250 12.37 -16.15 -0.95
CA GLU A 250 11.06 -16.01 -1.58
C GLU A 250 10.08 -15.12 -0.80
N THR A 251 10.61 -14.03 -0.23
CA THR A 251 9.86 -13.15 0.68
C THR A 251 9.56 -11.81 0.03
N VAL A 252 8.30 -11.36 0.16
CA VAL A 252 7.80 -10.09 -0.35
C VAL A 252 7.59 -9.11 0.79
N ILE A 253 8.24 -7.94 0.75
CA ILE A 253 8.10 -6.82 1.68
C ILE A 253 7.64 -5.61 0.88
N LYS A 254 6.49 -5.01 1.22
CA LYS A 254 5.95 -3.92 0.42
C LYS A 254 5.15 -2.88 1.21
N ASN A 255 5.04 -1.68 0.61
CA ASN A 255 4.24 -0.56 1.12
C ASN A 255 4.71 -0.03 2.48
N THR A 256 5.99 -0.02 2.71
CA THR A 256 6.62 0.37 3.98
C THR A 256 6.85 1.89 4.09
N ILE A 257 7.10 2.37 5.31
CA ILE A 257 7.77 3.66 5.54
C ILE A 257 9.24 3.50 5.18
N GLU A 258 9.97 2.59 5.85
CA GLU A 258 11.31 2.14 5.47
C GLU A 258 11.22 0.64 5.14
N GLY A 259 11.85 0.16 4.07
CA GLY A 259 11.75 -1.25 3.70
C GLY A 259 12.51 -2.15 4.68
N ILE A 260 13.80 -2.31 4.46
CA ILE A 260 14.73 -2.99 5.37
C ILE A 260 15.79 -2.01 5.80
N VAL A 261 15.95 -1.81 7.10
CA VAL A 261 17.02 -1.01 7.68
C VAL A 261 17.90 -1.89 8.56
N MET A 262 19.21 -1.83 8.35
CA MET A 262 20.19 -2.55 9.16
C MET A 262 21.14 -1.57 9.82
N ASP A 263 21.11 -1.53 11.16
CA ASP A 263 22.00 -0.69 11.96
C ASP A 263 23.47 -1.06 11.80
N LYS A 264 24.35 -0.09 12.04
CA LYS A 264 25.77 -0.33 12.11
C LYS A 264 26.13 -1.35 13.18
N ALA A 265 26.94 -2.33 12.81
CA ALA A 265 27.55 -3.30 13.71
C ALA A 265 29.02 -3.48 13.40
N GLU A 266 29.76 -4.27 14.22
CA GLU A 266 31.10 -4.73 13.89
C GLU A 266 31.01 -5.64 12.65
N LEU A 267 31.86 -5.39 11.65
CA LEU A 267 31.86 -6.15 10.40
C LEU A 267 32.42 -7.55 10.60
N ASP A 268 31.62 -8.58 10.39
CA ASP A 268 32.09 -9.95 10.21
C ASP A 268 32.26 -10.22 8.71
N ALA A 269 33.51 -10.32 8.26
CA ALA A 269 33.82 -10.58 6.85
C ALA A 269 33.64 -12.06 6.45
N ASN A 270 33.40 -12.97 7.39
CA ASN A 270 33.29 -14.41 7.10
C ASN A 270 31.83 -14.88 7.01
N ASN A 271 30.91 -14.14 7.61
CA ASN A 271 29.49 -14.51 7.65
C ASN A 271 28.63 -13.36 7.16
N TYR A 272 27.59 -13.67 6.35
CA TYR A 272 26.61 -12.69 5.95
C TYR A 272 25.72 -12.34 7.14
N ARG A 273 25.60 -11.06 7.41
CA ARG A 273 24.65 -10.55 8.40
C ARG A 273 23.21 -10.58 7.88
N LEU A 274 23.06 -10.43 6.55
CA LEU A 274 21.80 -10.57 5.83
C LEU A 274 22.04 -11.28 4.50
N SER A 275 21.31 -12.35 4.25
CA SER A 275 21.20 -13.01 2.95
C SER A 275 19.75 -12.94 2.45
N MET A 276 19.56 -12.49 1.22
CA MET A 276 18.25 -12.45 0.57
C MET A 276 18.33 -13.18 -0.76
N THR A 277 17.38 -14.10 -0.99
CA THR A 277 17.30 -14.86 -2.24
C THR A 277 15.87 -14.87 -2.75
N HIS A 278 15.67 -14.52 -4.02
CA HIS A 278 14.35 -14.40 -4.66
C HIS A 278 13.35 -13.52 -3.89
N CYS A 279 13.84 -12.45 -3.25
CA CYS A 279 13.03 -11.55 -2.45
C CYS A 279 12.58 -10.32 -3.25
N VAL A 280 11.46 -9.76 -2.84
CA VAL A 280 10.93 -8.49 -3.37
C VAL A 280 10.83 -7.48 -2.25
N VAL A 281 11.49 -6.32 -2.39
CA VAL A 281 11.24 -5.13 -1.57
C VAL A 281 10.72 -4.04 -2.50
N HIS A 282 9.48 -3.67 -2.30
CA HIS A 282 8.78 -2.79 -3.25
C HIS A 282 7.97 -1.72 -2.56
N ASN A 283 8.04 -0.49 -3.11
CA ASN A 283 7.19 0.62 -2.73
C ASN A 283 7.38 1.06 -1.26
N SER A 284 8.58 1.53 -0.95
CA SER A 284 8.93 2.13 0.34
C SER A 284 8.83 3.66 0.26
N GLN A 285 8.30 4.32 1.29
CA GLN A 285 8.23 5.78 1.35
C GLN A 285 9.62 6.40 1.55
N GLY A 286 10.47 5.76 2.34
CA GLY A 286 11.89 6.05 2.50
C GLY A 286 12.75 5.12 1.65
N THR A 287 13.78 4.53 2.23
CA THR A 287 14.73 3.64 1.52
C THR A 287 14.16 2.22 1.40
N GLY A 288 14.41 1.55 0.27
CA GLY A 288 14.04 0.15 0.07
C GLY A 288 14.85 -0.79 0.96
N VAL A 289 16.16 -0.89 0.74
CA VAL A 289 17.08 -1.64 1.59
C VAL A 289 18.27 -0.76 1.93
N ARG A 290 18.53 -0.54 3.22
CA ARG A 290 19.67 0.23 3.70
C ARG A 290 20.48 -0.58 4.70
N THR A 291 21.78 -0.72 4.44
CA THR A 291 22.71 -1.43 5.34
C THR A 291 23.89 -0.54 5.72
N VAL A 292 24.34 -0.64 6.96
CA VAL A 292 25.49 0.12 7.46
C VAL A 292 26.51 -0.83 8.05
N ASN A 293 27.73 -0.83 7.46
CA ASN A 293 28.88 -1.64 7.88
C ASN A 293 28.51 -3.12 8.10
N ALA A 294 27.82 -3.71 7.14
CA ALA A 294 27.35 -5.10 7.18
C ALA A 294 27.95 -5.91 6.03
N ASN A 295 28.05 -7.22 6.19
CA ASN A 295 28.32 -8.17 5.12
C ASN A 295 26.98 -8.71 4.62
N VAL A 296 26.63 -8.42 3.36
CA VAL A 296 25.30 -8.74 2.80
C VAL A 296 25.41 -9.47 1.48
N LYS A 297 24.45 -10.36 1.25
CA LYS A 297 24.28 -11.07 -0.02
C LYS A 297 22.86 -10.93 -0.54
N LEU A 298 22.73 -10.48 -1.78
CA LEU A 298 21.45 -10.34 -2.49
C LEU A 298 21.53 -11.15 -3.78
N ASP A 299 20.66 -12.13 -3.92
CA ASP A 299 20.63 -13.02 -5.07
C ASP A 299 19.22 -13.10 -5.66
N HIS A 300 19.05 -12.81 -6.95
CA HIS A 300 17.77 -12.79 -7.66
C HIS A 300 16.67 -11.96 -6.95
N CYS A 301 17.04 -10.79 -6.40
CA CYS A 301 16.10 -9.93 -5.70
C CYS A 301 15.57 -8.78 -6.57
N GLN A 302 14.31 -8.42 -6.35
CA GLN A 302 13.69 -7.20 -6.88
C GLN A 302 13.66 -6.13 -5.80
N LEU A 303 14.35 -5.00 -6.01
CA LEU A 303 14.38 -3.85 -5.10
C LEU A 303 13.90 -2.64 -5.90
N THR A 304 12.65 -2.23 -5.68
CA THR A 304 12.00 -1.30 -6.61
C THR A 304 11.12 -0.27 -5.93
N ASN A 305 11.08 0.93 -6.49
CA ASN A 305 10.19 2.03 -6.10
C ASN A 305 10.35 2.46 -4.64
N ALA A 306 11.35 3.29 -4.38
CA ALA A 306 11.57 3.89 -3.06
C ALA A 306 11.59 5.43 -3.16
N GLY A 307 11.07 6.13 -2.16
CA GLY A 307 11.21 7.59 -2.07
C GLY A 307 12.66 8.01 -1.79
N GLY A 308 13.40 7.18 -1.02
CA GLY A 308 14.86 7.21 -0.93
C GLY A 308 15.51 6.28 -1.97
N ASP A 309 16.68 5.73 -1.66
CA ASP A 309 17.37 4.79 -2.54
C ASP A 309 16.67 3.42 -2.53
N CYS A 310 16.60 2.74 -3.67
CA CYS A 310 16.08 1.36 -3.69
C CYS A 310 17.03 0.41 -2.94
N LEU A 311 18.35 0.58 -3.13
CA LEU A 311 19.40 -0.11 -2.38
C LEU A 311 20.50 0.87 -1.97
N ALA A 312 20.80 0.96 -0.68
CA ALA A 312 21.89 1.74 -0.12
C ALA A 312 22.86 0.87 0.71
N ILE A 313 24.07 0.70 0.24
CA ILE A 313 25.16 -0.01 0.94
C ILE A 313 26.15 1.02 1.48
N ILE A 314 26.16 1.23 2.80
CA ILE A 314 27.01 2.22 3.46
C ILE A 314 28.15 1.49 4.17
N GLY A 315 29.29 1.32 3.50
CA GLY A 315 30.42 0.54 4.00
C GLY A 315 30.13 -0.96 4.11
N GLY A 316 31.08 -1.71 4.67
CA GLY A 316 30.97 -3.15 4.86
C GLY A 316 31.32 -3.94 3.59
N MET A 317 30.58 -4.99 3.30
CA MET A 317 30.77 -5.87 2.15
C MET A 317 29.41 -6.19 1.51
N ALA A 318 29.35 -6.26 0.18
CA ALA A 318 28.12 -6.63 -0.53
C ALA A 318 28.43 -7.50 -1.75
N GLU A 319 27.67 -8.60 -1.90
CA GLU A 319 27.58 -9.41 -3.10
C GLU A 319 26.15 -9.32 -3.64
N ILE A 320 26.01 -8.84 -4.87
CA ILE A 320 24.71 -8.62 -5.52
C ILE A 320 24.73 -9.39 -6.84
N SER A 321 23.86 -10.37 -6.99
CA SER A 321 23.82 -11.21 -8.18
C SER A 321 22.41 -11.28 -8.74
N TYR A 322 22.28 -11.06 -10.03
CA TYR A 322 21.04 -11.19 -10.81
C TYR A 322 19.84 -10.47 -10.17
N CYS A 323 20.06 -9.25 -9.66
CA CYS A 323 19.00 -8.43 -9.07
C CYS A 323 18.40 -7.45 -10.08
N THR A 324 17.15 -7.05 -9.85
CA THR A 324 16.51 -5.91 -10.52
C THR A 324 16.35 -4.79 -9.52
N ILE A 325 17.12 -3.71 -9.71
CA ILE A 325 17.11 -2.52 -8.87
C ILE A 325 16.58 -1.37 -9.72
N ALA A 326 15.31 -0.98 -9.53
CA ALA A 326 14.66 -0.05 -10.45
C ALA A 326 13.86 1.03 -9.73
N GLN A 327 14.14 2.30 -10.09
CA GLN A 327 13.61 3.47 -9.41
C GLN A 327 12.53 4.16 -10.23
N PHE A 328 11.26 3.76 -9.99
CA PHE A 328 10.08 4.37 -10.61
C PHE A 328 9.06 4.87 -9.57
N TYR A 329 9.53 5.29 -8.39
CA TYR A 329 8.66 5.79 -7.32
C TYR A 329 7.92 7.05 -7.78
N PRO A 330 6.56 7.06 -7.81
CA PRO A 330 5.82 8.12 -8.48
C PRO A 330 5.47 9.30 -7.56
N PHE A 331 5.58 9.15 -6.24
CA PHE A 331 5.05 10.13 -5.29
C PHE A 331 6.04 11.24 -4.91
N ASP A 332 7.31 11.14 -5.28
CA ASP A 332 8.31 12.17 -5.04
C ASP A 332 9.22 12.36 -6.27
N ALA A 333 9.32 13.59 -6.75
CA ALA A 333 10.23 13.94 -7.83
C ALA A 333 11.71 13.98 -7.39
N ASN A 334 11.96 14.15 -6.08
CA ASN A 334 13.31 14.17 -5.48
C ASN A 334 13.69 12.82 -4.87
N ARG A 335 13.13 11.73 -5.38
CA ARG A 335 13.48 10.36 -4.96
C ARG A 335 14.97 10.10 -5.05
N GLY A 336 15.46 9.13 -4.26
CA GLY A 336 16.85 8.68 -4.28
C GLY A 336 17.20 7.91 -5.55
N LYS A 337 18.33 7.25 -5.53
CA LYS A 337 18.88 6.42 -6.62
C LYS A 337 18.34 5.00 -6.60
N ALA A 338 18.43 4.32 -7.73
CA ALA A 338 18.22 2.87 -7.73
C ALA A 338 19.29 2.20 -6.86
N LEU A 339 20.57 2.50 -7.08
CA LEU A 339 21.70 1.94 -6.34
C LEU A 339 22.61 3.05 -5.81
N ARG A 340 22.84 3.04 -4.50
CA ARG A 340 23.88 3.84 -3.85
C ARG A 340 24.84 2.93 -3.07
N PHE A 341 26.13 3.16 -3.21
CA PHE A 341 27.17 2.53 -2.40
C PHE A 341 28.19 3.57 -1.93
N ALA A 342 28.57 3.52 -0.65
CA ALA A 342 29.36 4.58 -0.04
C ALA A 342 30.53 4.02 0.79
N ASN A 343 31.68 4.71 0.70
CA ASN A 343 32.87 4.45 1.50
C ASN A 343 33.10 5.62 2.49
N GLU A 344 32.43 5.57 3.63
CA GLU A 344 32.56 6.60 4.65
C GLU A 344 33.74 6.35 5.58
N THR A 345 34.29 7.41 6.19
CA THR A 345 35.43 7.30 7.11
C THR A 345 35.19 6.32 8.27
N GLU A 346 33.97 6.29 8.80
CA GLU A 346 33.57 5.42 9.91
C GLU A 346 32.97 4.08 9.46
N ASN A 347 32.63 3.95 8.20
CA ASN A 347 31.97 2.80 7.58
C ASN A 347 32.64 2.50 6.25
N GLN A 348 33.86 1.90 6.32
CA GLN A 348 34.64 1.65 5.11
C GLN A 348 34.01 0.54 4.27
N LEU A 349 33.88 0.79 2.97
CA LEU A 349 33.51 -0.23 2.00
C LEU A 349 34.74 -1.11 1.70
N LYS A 350 34.67 -2.38 2.07
CA LYS A 350 35.77 -3.34 1.92
C LYS A 350 35.69 -4.15 0.65
N HIS A 351 34.46 -4.44 0.21
CA HIS A 351 34.19 -5.20 -0.98
C HIS A 351 32.78 -4.89 -1.50
N PHE A 352 32.65 -4.67 -2.81
CA PHE A 352 31.37 -4.51 -3.47
C PHE A 352 31.42 -5.20 -4.84
N TYR A 353 30.63 -6.25 -4.99
CA TYR A 353 30.54 -6.99 -6.24
C TYR A 353 29.09 -7.03 -6.74
N CYS A 354 28.88 -6.69 -8.01
CA CYS A 354 27.57 -6.63 -8.64
C CYS A 354 27.59 -7.32 -10.00
N GLU A 355 26.93 -8.46 -10.09
CA GLU A 355 26.90 -9.31 -11.30
C GLU A 355 25.48 -9.48 -11.84
N GLY A 356 25.33 -9.54 -13.15
CA GLY A 356 24.07 -9.91 -13.83
C GLY A 356 22.88 -9.04 -13.46
N THR A 357 23.11 -7.85 -12.93
CA THR A 357 22.10 -7.01 -12.30
C THR A 357 21.63 -5.90 -13.23
N ILE A 358 20.33 -5.55 -13.15
CA ILE A 358 19.74 -4.40 -13.85
C ILE A 358 19.61 -3.27 -12.84
N VAL A 359 20.24 -2.12 -13.13
CA VAL A 359 20.10 -0.87 -12.38
C VAL A 359 19.58 0.21 -13.32
N THR A 360 18.31 0.60 -13.16
CA THR A 360 17.62 1.54 -14.03
C THR A 360 16.56 2.37 -13.31
N GLY A 361 15.96 3.35 -13.95
CA GLY A 361 14.95 4.21 -13.35
C GLY A 361 14.61 5.41 -14.22
N TYR A 362 14.06 6.43 -13.56
CA TYR A 362 13.69 7.69 -14.23
C TYR A 362 14.82 8.68 -14.40
N ALA A 363 15.79 8.69 -13.46
CA ALA A 363 16.90 9.64 -13.54
C ALA A 363 17.87 9.25 -14.66
N ASP A 364 18.58 10.23 -15.22
CA ASP A 364 19.63 9.98 -16.21
C ASP A 364 20.80 9.20 -15.62
N ASP A 365 20.93 9.20 -14.30
CA ASP A 365 21.93 8.51 -13.53
C ASP A 365 21.27 7.85 -12.30
N GLU A 366 21.28 6.55 -12.23
CA GLU A 366 20.64 5.74 -11.18
C GLU A 366 21.66 4.98 -10.30
N VAL A 367 22.97 5.20 -10.54
CA VAL A 367 24.06 4.61 -9.74
C VAL A 367 24.85 5.71 -9.06
N GLU A 368 24.96 5.69 -7.75
CA GLU A 368 25.77 6.65 -6.98
C GLU A 368 26.85 5.97 -6.17
N GLY A 369 28.11 6.23 -6.54
CA GLY A 369 29.29 5.86 -5.74
C GLY A 369 29.74 7.06 -4.90
N GLU A 370 29.58 7.01 -3.58
CA GLU A 370 29.95 8.11 -2.68
C GLU A 370 31.30 7.86 -2.00
N GLN A 371 32.23 8.85 -2.09
CA GLN A 371 33.57 8.80 -1.52
C GLN A 371 34.39 7.57 -1.98
N ILE A 372 34.14 7.10 -3.19
CA ILE A 372 34.84 5.95 -3.76
C ILE A 372 36.20 6.40 -4.27
N SER A 373 37.26 5.78 -3.78
CA SER A 373 38.65 6.00 -4.22
C SER A 373 39.18 4.77 -4.97
N ASP A 374 40.35 4.89 -5.59
CA ASP A 374 41.01 3.79 -6.26
C ASP A 374 41.40 2.62 -5.36
N GLU A 375 41.39 2.82 -4.03
CA GLU A 375 41.73 1.80 -3.04
C GLU A 375 40.52 0.94 -2.65
N VAL A 376 39.28 1.36 -3.01
CA VAL A 376 38.06 0.59 -2.72
C VAL A 376 37.94 -0.57 -3.70
N ASP A 377 37.73 -1.77 -3.17
CA ASP A 377 37.48 -2.97 -3.97
C ASP A 377 36.02 -3.02 -4.38
N TYR A 378 35.73 -2.59 -5.64
CA TYR A 378 34.40 -2.72 -6.22
C TYR A 378 34.45 -3.17 -7.69
N HIS A 379 33.47 -3.95 -8.10
CA HIS A 379 33.39 -4.49 -9.42
C HIS A 379 31.93 -4.67 -9.89
N PHE A 380 31.68 -4.35 -11.17
CA PHE A 380 30.42 -4.61 -11.87
C PHE A 380 30.70 -5.52 -13.05
N GLU A 381 29.93 -6.60 -13.17
CA GLU A 381 30.08 -7.58 -14.24
C GLU A 381 28.72 -7.93 -14.87
N ASN A 382 28.70 -8.15 -16.18
CA ASN A 382 27.54 -8.66 -16.92
C ASN A 382 26.20 -7.94 -16.59
N SER A 383 26.21 -6.65 -16.32
CA SER A 383 25.08 -5.89 -15.79
C SER A 383 24.57 -4.85 -16.79
N LEU A 384 23.31 -4.37 -16.58
CA LEU A 384 22.80 -3.17 -17.23
C LEU A 384 22.81 -2.03 -16.20
N LEU A 385 23.47 -0.92 -16.53
CA LEU A 385 23.61 0.22 -15.65
C LEU A 385 23.17 1.51 -16.35
N ARG A 386 22.18 2.20 -15.77
CA ARG A 386 21.76 3.54 -16.16
C ARG A 386 22.61 4.57 -15.43
N THR A 387 23.76 4.89 -15.97
CA THR A 387 24.71 5.87 -15.44
C THR A 387 25.69 6.33 -16.51
N THR A 388 26.54 7.30 -16.20
CA THR A 388 27.60 7.74 -17.08
C THR A 388 28.58 6.60 -17.35
N VAL A 389 28.93 6.41 -18.62
CA VAL A 389 29.90 5.38 -19.04
C VAL A 389 31.24 5.60 -18.34
N GLU A 390 31.74 4.58 -17.68
CA GLU A 390 33.06 4.53 -17.11
C GLU A 390 33.90 3.44 -17.79
N GLU A 391 35.16 3.77 -18.03
CA GLU A 391 36.14 2.82 -18.61
C GLU A 391 37.09 2.35 -17.51
N GLY A 392 37.36 1.03 -17.47
CA GLY A 392 38.33 0.46 -16.53
C GLY A 392 38.09 -1.00 -16.22
N GLU A 393 39.02 -1.62 -15.53
CA GLU A 393 38.98 -3.05 -15.17
C GLU A 393 37.88 -3.40 -14.13
N ARG A 394 37.17 -2.39 -13.62
CA ARG A 394 36.08 -2.55 -12.64
C ARG A 394 34.71 -2.76 -13.28
N PHE A 395 34.62 -2.64 -14.61
CA PHE A 395 33.39 -2.76 -15.37
C PHE A 395 33.61 -3.76 -16.52
N GLU A 396 33.06 -4.95 -16.40
CA GLU A 396 33.19 -6.02 -17.36
C GLU A 396 31.82 -6.37 -17.95
N ASP A 397 31.71 -6.43 -19.28
CA ASP A 397 30.49 -6.79 -20.03
C ASP A 397 29.24 -5.97 -19.65
N ILE A 398 29.39 -4.66 -19.46
CA ILE A 398 28.33 -3.75 -19.07
C ILE A 398 27.51 -3.26 -20.26
N ILE A 399 26.19 -3.33 -20.16
CA ILE A 399 25.27 -2.59 -21.01
C ILE A 399 25.03 -1.23 -20.35
N TRP A 400 25.58 -0.19 -20.97
CA TRP A 400 25.37 1.20 -20.50
C TRP A 400 24.08 1.72 -21.06
N GLU A 401 23.09 1.98 -20.20
CA GLU A 401 21.80 2.53 -20.61
C GLU A 401 21.86 4.07 -20.62
N SER A 402 21.43 4.67 -21.72
CA SER A 402 21.35 6.11 -21.91
C SER A 402 19.89 6.56 -22.10
N PRO A 403 19.53 7.80 -21.66
CA PRO A 403 18.22 8.37 -21.94
C PRO A 403 17.88 8.54 -23.44
N SER A 404 18.85 8.30 -24.33
CA SER A 404 18.64 8.36 -25.78
C SER A 404 18.46 7.00 -26.44
N ASP A 405 18.49 5.92 -25.69
CA ASP A 405 18.30 4.58 -26.21
C ASP A 405 16.84 4.34 -26.62
N GLU A 406 16.63 3.46 -27.59
CA GLU A 406 15.27 3.12 -28.07
C GLU A 406 14.45 2.38 -27.01
N ILE A 407 15.13 1.62 -26.15
CA ILE A 407 14.57 0.92 -25.00
C ILE A 407 15.33 1.37 -23.78
N GLU A 408 14.68 2.13 -22.92
CA GLU A 408 15.26 2.71 -21.72
C GLU A 408 14.27 2.69 -20.54
N GLY A 409 14.79 2.76 -19.32
CA GLY A 409 14.02 2.89 -18.09
C GLY A 409 12.87 1.89 -18.03
N LYS A 410 11.64 2.40 -17.97
CA LYS A 410 10.43 1.58 -17.87
C LYS A 410 10.17 0.65 -19.05
N ASP A 411 10.74 0.96 -20.23
CA ASP A 411 10.50 0.19 -21.46
C ASP A 411 11.23 -1.17 -21.45
N HIS A 412 12.13 -1.39 -20.50
CA HIS A 412 12.70 -2.73 -20.25
C HIS A 412 11.67 -3.72 -19.71
N PHE A 413 10.58 -3.27 -19.09
CA PHE A 413 9.66 -4.10 -18.30
C PHE A 413 8.31 -4.29 -18.98
N VAL A 414 7.62 -5.37 -18.63
CA VAL A 414 6.29 -5.70 -19.14
C VAL A 414 5.28 -4.62 -18.77
N LYS A 415 5.36 -4.08 -17.54
CA LYS A 415 4.42 -3.06 -17.09
C LYS A 415 4.98 -2.17 -15.99
N ILE A 416 4.94 -0.87 -16.20
CA ILE A 416 5.17 0.18 -15.21
C ILE A 416 3.99 1.16 -15.28
N ASP A 417 2.94 0.91 -14.50
CA ASP A 417 1.70 1.71 -14.47
C ASP A 417 1.62 2.48 -13.15
N GLU A 418 2.14 3.68 -13.16
CA GLU A 418 2.24 4.56 -11.99
C GLU A 418 0.87 5.07 -11.52
N GLU A 419 -0.06 5.28 -12.44
CA GLU A 419 -1.39 5.79 -12.12
C GLU A 419 -2.20 4.78 -11.29
N ASN A 420 -2.12 3.50 -11.66
CA ASN A 420 -2.79 2.41 -10.97
C ASN A 420 -1.93 1.70 -9.94
N GLN A 421 -0.66 2.12 -9.77
CA GLN A 421 0.34 1.45 -8.92
C GLN A 421 0.44 -0.06 -9.24
N ASP A 422 0.49 -0.38 -10.55
CA ASP A 422 0.46 -1.74 -11.05
C ASP A 422 1.72 -2.03 -11.87
N TYR A 423 2.59 -2.88 -11.33
CA TYR A 423 3.94 -3.09 -11.79
C TYR A 423 4.21 -4.56 -12.09
N ASP A 424 4.84 -4.82 -13.25
CA ASP A 424 5.38 -6.11 -13.62
C ASP A 424 6.81 -5.92 -14.14
N PHE A 425 7.79 -6.24 -13.30
CA PHE A 425 9.21 -6.08 -13.58
C PHE A 425 9.82 -7.26 -14.36
N HIS A 426 9.04 -8.18 -14.90
CA HIS A 426 9.54 -9.12 -15.90
C HIS A 426 10.01 -8.35 -17.14
N LEU A 427 11.08 -8.84 -17.75
CA LEU A 427 11.62 -8.19 -18.92
C LEU A 427 10.71 -8.36 -20.13
N ASN A 428 10.52 -7.28 -20.83
CA ASN A 428 9.88 -7.26 -22.12
C ASN A 428 10.76 -7.97 -23.20
N ASP A 429 10.11 -8.55 -24.19
CA ASP A 429 10.79 -9.36 -25.22
C ASP A 429 11.89 -8.62 -26.00
N ASN A 430 11.83 -7.31 -26.08
CA ASN A 430 12.79 -6.48 -26.81
C ASN A 430 13.90 -5.90 -25.92
N SER A 431 13.86 -6.12 -24.61
CA SER A 431 14.88 -5.61 -23.71
C SER A 431 16.26 -6.19 -24.02
N PRO A 432 17.31 -5.35 -24.14
CA PRO A 432 18.68 -5.81 -24.25
C PRO A 432 19.22 -6.45 -22.96
N ALA A 433 18.51 -6.30 -21.84
CA ALA A 433 18.88 -6.83 -20.53
C ALA A 433 18.54 -8.32 -20.35
N LYS A 434 18.14 -9.04 -21.41
CA LYS A 434 17.83 -10.48 -21.31
C LYS A 434 18.98 -11.29 -20.72
N GLY A 435 18.64 -12.14 -19.74
CA GLY A 435 19.61 -12.93 -18.98
C GLY A 435 20.26 -12.18 -17.82
N LYS A 436 19.76 -10.97 -17.51
CA LYS A 436 20.12 -10.17 -16.35
C LYS A 436 18.87 -9.93 -15.51
N GLY A 437 19.06 -9.47 -14.26
CA GLY A 437 17.95 -9.22 -13.35
C GLY A 437 17.40 -10.50 -12.68
N CYS A 438 16.33 -10.33 -11.90
CA CYS A 438 15.79 -11.39 -11.05
C CYS A 438 14.74 -12.30 -11.72
N TYR A 439 14.37 -12.03 -12.99
CA TYR A 439 13.33 -12.78 -13.72
C TYR A 439 13.82 -13.31 -15.07
#